data_17ed502f6384e7a438382110dfc2bf5b
#
_entry.id   17ed502f6384e7a438382110dfc2bf5b
#
_cell.length_a   1.000
_cell.length_b   1.000
_cell.length_c   1.000
_cell.angle_alpha   90.00
_cell.angle_beta   90.00
_cell.angle_gamma   90.00
#
_symmetry.space_group_name_H-M   'P 1'
#
loop_
_entity.id
_entity.type
_entity.pdbx_description
1 polymer ?
#
loop_
_entity_poly.entity_id
_entity_poly.type
_entity_poly.pdbx_seq_one_letter_code
_entity_poly.pdbx_strand_id
1 'polypeptide(L)'
;MMSIKKGLSLKNRMKLKLVIVLTIATLLLSVFALYLVVNVKPEDDIDYLELYQNDNLRLKEKNQDYLGVFTDESFNIDIKVVKGEDNSKYRYYVWEKNNYSFEGSPYFDYENTLDDQNLILYNCYFDDINTDGNYYFFTGDEVREYKLYAIFDVQLVNEDGNYYPEDSRQFNLPYYNEEYFDAYKKALTEGSYYCSGYDPDISDKLFTVVNNTEDDYVKRIFLFVQTDKVKLSDSLEIIENMYK
;
A
#
# COMPACT_ATOMS: atom_id res chain seq x y z
N MET A 1 -66.33 -13.95 -65.67
CA MET A 1 -65.53 -12.95 -64.93
C MET A 1 -64.39 -13.66 -64.28
N MET A 2 -63.20 -13.68 -64.97
CA MET A 2 -62.01 -14.41 -64.52
C MET A 2 -61.08 -13.47 -63.71
N SER A 3 -60.95 -13.71 -62.42
CA SER A 3 -60.05 -12.98 -61.53
C SER A 3 -58.65 -13.53 -61.75
N ILE A 4 -57.78 -12.76 -62.39
CA ILE A 4 -56.31 -13.07 -62.53
C ILE A 4 -55.67 -12.69 -61.25
N LYS A 5 -55.37 -13.65 -60.36
CA LYS A 5 -54.45 -13.48 -59.23
C LYS A 5 -52.99 -13.36 -59.80
N LYS A 6 -52.51 -12.15 -60.03
CA LYS A 6 -51.12 -11.93 -60.35
C LYS A 6 -50.25 -12.35 -59.15
N GLY A 7 -49.67 -13.54 -59.21
CA GLY A 7 -48.69 -13.98 -58.24
C GLY A 7 -47.40 -13.11 -58.38
N LEU A 8 -46.82 -12.71 -57.25
CA LEU A 8 -45.51 -12.04 -57.21
C LEU A 8 -44.46 -12.86 -57.99
N SER A 9 -43.64 -12.21 -58.81
CA SER A 9 -42.54 -12.86 -59.51
C SER A 9 -41.56 -13.48 -58.48
N LEU A 10 -40.87 -14.58 -58.87
CA LEU A 10 -39.93 -15.30 -57.98
C LEU A 10 -38.86 -14.37 -57.36
N LYS A 11 -38.36 -13.40 -58.19
CA LYS A 11 -37.44 -12.37 -57.76
C LYS A 11 -37.97 -11.46 -56.64
N ASN A 12 -39.27 -11.11 -56.70
CA ASN A 12 -39.91 -10.27 -55.70
C ASN A 12 -40.21 -11.08 -54.40
N ARG A 13 -40.49 -12.37 -54.51
CA ARG A 13 -40.64 -13.27 -53.36
C ARG A 13 -39.30 -13.45 -52.62
N MET A 14 -38.19 -13.59 -53.35
CA MET A 14 -36.85 -13.67 -52.75
C MET A 14 -36.44 -12.34 -52.03
N LYS A 15 -36.71 -11.19 -52.68
CA LYS A 15 -36.45 -9.88 -52.02
C LYS A 15 -37.31 -9.70 -50.79
N LEU A 16 -38.60 -10.09 -50.81
CA LEU A 16 -39.46 -10.00 -49.63
C LEU A 16 -38.96 -10.90 -48.50
N LYS A 17 -38.56 -12.14 -48.80
CA LYS A 17 -37.96 -13.04 -47.78
C LYS A 17 -36.68 -12.46 -47.18
N LEU A 18 -35.77 -11.87 -47.97
CA LEU A 18 -34.54 -11.23 -47.52
C LEU A 18 -34.86 -10.04 -46.60
N VAL A 19 -35.80 -9.20 -46.94
CA VAL A 19 -36.25 -8.08 -46.09
C VAL A 19 -36.79 -8.56 -44.76
N ILE A 20 -37.63 -9.59 -44.77
CA ILE A 20 -38.20 -10.17 -43.53
C ILE A 20 -37.07 -10.73 -42.64
N VAL A 21 -36.12 -11.46 -43.21
CA VAL A 21 -34.96 -12.01 -42.44
C VAL A 21 -34.12 -10.90 -41.83
N LEU A 22 -33.82 -9.85 -42.59
CA LEU A 22 -33.03 -8.69 -42.10
C LEU A 22 -33.81 -7.96 -40.98
N THR A 23 -35.13 -7.78 -41.12
CA THR A 23 -35.97 -7.12 -40.10
C THR A 23 -36.01 -7.94 -38.81
N ILE A 24 -36.10 -9.27 -38.91
CA ILE A 24 -36.07 -10.14 -37.74
C ILE A 24 -34.71 -10.11 -37.08
N ALA A 25 -33.61 -10.12 -37.87
CA ALA A 25 -32.26 -10.05 -37.33
C ALA A 25 -31.98 -8.73 -36.60
N THR A 26 -32.43 -7.58 -37.17
CA THR A 26 -32.29 -6.28 -36.49
C THR A 26 -33.13 -6.20 -35.21
N LEU A 27 -34.29 -6.79 -35.20
CA LEU A 27 -35.16 -6.85 -34.00
C LEU A 27 -34.53 -7.72 -32.89
N LEU A 28 -33.95 -8.85 -33.25
CA LEU A 28 -33.22 -9.71 -32.31
C LEU A 28 -31.98 -9.02 -31.74
N LEU A 29 -31.23 -8.30 -32.59
CA LEU A 29 -30.06 -7.52 -32.15
C LEU A 29 -30.46 -6.38 -31.20
N SER A 30 -31.58 -5.68 -31.48
CA SER A 30 -32.06 -4.62 -30.60
C SER A 30 -32.56 -5.15 -29.24
N VAL A 31 -33.25 -6.31 -29.25
CA VAL A 31 -33.66 -6.99 -28.00
C VAL A 31 -32.44 -7.46 -27.21
N PHE A 32 -31.46 -8.02 -27.88
CA PHE A 32 -30.18 -8.44 -27.25
C PHE A 32 -29.42 -7.26 -26.68
N ALA A 33 -29.33 -6.16 -27.42
CA ALA A 33 -28.70 -4.92 -26.92
C ALA A 33 -29.46 -4.37 -25.68
N LEU A 34 -30.79 -4.37 -25.72
CA LEU A 34 -31.59 -3.95 -24.58
C LEU A 34 -31.41 -4.90 -23.38
N TYR A 35 -31.33 -6.21 -23.64
CA TYR A 35 -31.04 -7.20 -22.61
C TYR A 35 -29.67 -6.94 -21.95
N LEU A 36 -28.60 -6.62 -22.73
CA LEU A 36 -27.31 -6.26 -22.19
C LEU A 36 -27.39 -4.98 -21.35
N VAL A 37 -28.05 -3.93 -21.83
CA VAL A 37 -28.22 -2.67 -21.09
C VAL A 37 -28.99 -2.85 -19.78
N VAL A 38 -30.01 -3.68 -19.76
CA VAL A 38 -30.85 -3.90 -18.55
C VAL A 38 -30.20 -4.87 -17.57
N ASN A 39 -29.37 -5.82 -18.06
CA ASN A 39 -28.73 -6.85 -17.22
C ASN A 39 -27.24 -6.61 -16.97
N VAL A 40 -26.61 -5.61 -17.61
CA VAL A 40 -25.39 -5.03 -17.06
C VAL A 40 -25.83 -4.31 -15.80
N LYS A 41 -25.69 -4.99 -14.65
CA LYS A 41 -25.76 -4.28 -13.37
C LYS A 41 -24.81 -3.09 -13.49
N PRO A 42 -25.23 -1.86 -13.10
CA PRO A 42 -24.22 -0.85 -12.80
C PRO A 42 -23.20 -1.56 -11.91
N GLU A 43 -21.92 -1.41 -12.19
CA GLU A 43 -20.85 -1.78 -11.27
C GLU A 43 -21.35 -1.29 -9.92
N ASP A 44 -21.71 -2.22 -9.01
CA ASP A 44 -22.25 -1.85 -7.70
C ASP A 44 -21.22 -0.83 -7.18
N ASP A 45 -21.66 0.36 -6.79
CA ASP A 45 -20.78 1.39 -6.23
C ASP A 45 -20.06 0.73 -5.05
N ILE A 46 -18.82 0.27 -5.30
CA ILE A 46 -18.03 -0.41 -4.30
C ILE A 46 -17.69 0.64 -3.24
N ASP A 47 -18.14 0.43 -2.03
CA ASP A 47 -17.67 1.22 -0.90
C ASP A 47 -16.27 0.73 -0.49
N TYR A 48 -15.25 1.32 -1.11
CA TYR A 48 -13.86 0.98 -0.85
C TYR A 48 -13.45 1.25 0.59
N LEU A 49 -14.07 2.22 1.27
CA LEU A 49 -13.84 2.48 2.69
C LEU A 49 -14.35 1.31 3.55
N GLU A 50 -15.57 0.84 3.28
CA GLU A 50 -16.14 -0.34 3.97
C GLU A 50 -15.28 -1.59 3.69
N LEU A 51 -14.82 -1.77 2.45
CA LEU A 51 -13.94 -2.88 2.07
C LEU A 51 -12.63 -2.85 2.87
N TYR A 52 -11.97 -1.69 2.94
CA TYR A 52 -10.75 -1.53 3.73
C TYR A 52 -10.99 -1.79 5.22
N GLN A 53 -12.07 -1.24 5.78
CA GLN A 53 -12.40 -1.44 7.20
C GLN A 53 -12.64 -2.91 7.52
N ASN A 54 -13.34 -3.63 6.65
CA ASN A 54 -13.59 -5.07 6.81
C ASN A 54 -12.29 -5.88 6.72
N ASP A 55 -11.40 -5.56 5.78
CA ASP A 55 -10.08 -6.20 5.68
C ASP A 55 -9.21 -5.93 6.90
N ASN A 56 -9.19 -4.69 7.38
CA ASN A 56 -8.46 -4.30 8.59
C ASN A 56 -8.99 -5.03 9.83
N LEU A 57 -10.30 -5.13 10.00
CA LEU A 57 -10.94 -5.89 11.10
C LEU A 57 -10.56 -7.37 11.02
N ARG A 58 -10.63 -8.00 9.85
CA ARG A 58 -10.26 -9.40 9.63
C ARG A 58 -8.80 -9.67 10.00
N LEU A 59 -7.88 -8.76 9.65
CA LEU A 59 -6.46 -8.87 10.01
C LEU A 59 -6.27 -8.73 11.52
N LYS A 60 -7.01 -7.80 12.15
CA LYS A 60 -6.99 -7.60 13.61
C LYS A 60 -7.56 -8.79 14.37
N GLU A 61 -8.61 -9.44 13.86
CA GLU A 61 -9.15 -10.69 14.43
C GLU A 61 -8.13 -11.83 14.35
N LYS A 62 -7.39 -11.91 13.23
CA LYS A 62 -6.34 -12.91 13.04
C LYS A 62 -5.14 -12.69 13.96
N ASN A 63 -4.78 -11.44 14.19
CA ASN A 63 -3.71 -11.05 15.12
C ASN A 63 -4.03 -9.72 15.81
N GLN A 64 -4.25 -9.75 17.12
CA GLN A 64 -4.58 -8.55 17.90
C GLN A 64 -3.44 -7.51 17.92
N ASP A 65 -2.20 -7.92 17.63
CA ASP A 65 -1.04 -7.05 17.54
C ASP A 65 -0.94 -6.34 16.16
N TYR A 66 -1.81 -6.71 15.19
CA TYR A 66 -1.86 -6.04 13.90
C TYR A 66 -2.18 -4.55 14.06
N LEU A 67 -1.36 -3.70 13.44
CA LEU A 67 -1.45 -2.24 13.58
C LEU A 67 -1.94 -1.56 12.31
N GLY A 68 -1.47 -2.01 11.14
CA GLY A 68 -1.81 -1.37 9.87
C GLY A 68 -0.95 -1.85 8.70
N VAL A 69 -0.98 -1.09 7.60
CA VAL A 69 -0.24 -1.36 6.37
C VAL A 69 0.63 -0.17 6.00
N PHE A 70 1.91 -0.41 5.72
CA PHE A 70 2.79 0.55 5.08
C PHE A 70 2.93 0.21 3.60
N THR A 71 2.75 1.21 2.73
CA THR A 71 2.73 1.04 1.29
C THR A 71 3.28 2.28 0.56
N ASP A 72 3.65 2.12 -0.71
CA ASP A 72 3.96 3.22 -1.63
C ASP A 72 2.71 3.68 -2.39
N GLU A 73 2.79 4.77 -3.13
CA GLU A 73 1.68 5.32 -3.92
C GLU A 73 1.19 4.41 -5.06
N SER A 74 2.02 3.44 -5.47
CA SER A 74 1.70 2.44 -6.50
C SER A 74 1.17 1.14 -5.90
N PHE A 75 1.10 1.05 -4.57
CA PHE A 75 0.69 -0.14 -3.80
C PHE A 75 1.49 -1.41 -4.13
N ASN A 76 2.73 -1.24 -4.62
CA ASN A 76 3.66 -2.36 -4.87
C ASN A 76 4.34 -2.83 -3.58
N ILE A 77 4.49 -1.94 -2.61
CA ILE A 77 4.92 -2.26 -1.26
C ILE A 77 3.66 -2.55 -0.44
N ASP A 78 3.52 -3.76 0.11
CA ASP A 78 2.40 -4.17 0.98
C ASP A 78 2.96 -4.79 2.26
N ILE A 79 3.33 -3.92 3.20
CA ILE A 79 3.93 -4.32 4.47
C ILE A 79 2.89 -4.27 5.57
N LYS A 80 2.42 -5.44 5.97
CA LYS A 80 1.53 -5.60 7.13
C LYS A 80 2.32 -5.52 8.42
N VAL A 81 2.02 -4.52 9.21
CA VAL A 81 2.76 -4.14 10.41
C VAL A 81 2.07 -4.62 11.67
N VAL A 82 2.85 -5.22 12.56
CA VAL A 82 2.41 -5.62 13.90
C VAL A 82 3.16 -4.85 14.97
N LYS A 83 2.61 -4.81 16.20
CA LYS A 83 3.28 -4.26 17.36
C LYS A 83 3.06 -5.18 18.57
N GLY A 84 4.14 -5.79 19.04
CA GLY A 84 4.13 -6.66 20.21
C GLY A 84 4.33 -5.93 21.54
N GLU A 85 4.37 -6.69 22.60
CA GLU A 85 4.71 -6.20 23.95
C GLU A 85 6.23 -5.97 24.09
N ASP A 86 7.02 -6.58 23.20
CA ASP A 86 8.47 -6.41 23.09
C ASP A 86 8.93 -6.60 21.62
N ASN A 87 10.21 -6.28 21.33
CA ASN A 87 10.78 -6.42 20.00
C ASN A 87 11.24 -7.86 19.68
N SER A 88 11.20 -8.79 20.61
CA SER A 88 11.75 -10.14 20.41
C SER A 88 10.79 -11.06 19.67
N LYS A 89 9.49 -10.93 19.91
CA LYS A 89 8.45 -11.80 19.34
C LYS A 89 8.50 -11.80 17.82
N TYR A 90 8.31 -10.63 17.22
CA TYR A 90 8.16 -10.50 15.77
C TYR A 90 9.47 -10.49 15.00
N ARG A 91 10.59 -10.33 15.66
CA ARG A 91 11.91 -10.55 15.06
C ARG A 91 12.05 -11.95 14.44
N TYR A 92 11.43 -12.96 15.07
CA TYR A 92 11.53 -14.36 14.67
C TYR A 92 10.19 -15.06 14.50
N TYR A 93 9.06 -14.34 14.50
CA TYR A 93 7.73 -14.91 14.37
C TYR A 93 7.00 -14.32 13.16
N VAL A 94 6.73 -15.19 12.18
CA VAL A 94 5.93 -14.84 11.00
C VAL A 94 4.46 -15.06 11.35
N TRP A 95 3.78 -13.98 11.73
CA TRP A 95 2.41 -14.05 12.24
C TRP A 95 1.40 -14.54 11.20
N GLU A 96 1.60 -14.22 9.93
CA GLU A 96 0.72 -14.67 8.84
C GLU A 96 0.77 -16.17 8.64
N LYS A 97 1.96 -16.76 8.79
CA LYS A 97 2.22 -18.21 8.66
C LYS A 97 2.07 -18.95 10.01
N ASN A 98 1.90 -18.22 11.10
CA ASN A 98 1.82 -18.74 12.48
C ASN A 98 3.00 -19.66 12.85
N ASN A 99 4.22 -19.26 12.51
CA ASN A 99 5.42 -20.03 12.78
C ASN A 99 6.63 -19.14 13.14
N TYR A 100 7.64 -19.76 13.76
CA TYR A 100 8.94 -19.14 13.96
C TYR A 100 9.83 -19.36 12.75
N SER A 101 10.49 -18.28 12.31
CA SER A 101 11.41 -18.23 11.18
C SER A 101 12.40 -17.09 11.36
N PHE A 102 13.58 -17.19 10.74
CA PHE A 102 14.51 -16.05 10.67
C PHE A 102 13.98 -14.87 9.84
N GLU A 103 12.93 -15.08 9.05
CA GLU A 103 12.27 -14.01 8.32
C GLU A 103 11.57 -13.01 9.25
N GLY A 104 10.93 -13.53 10.33
CA GLY A 104 10.12 -12.73 11.23
C GLY A 104 8.94 -12.03 10.52
N SER A 105 8.45 -10.98 11.12
CA SER A 105 7.43 -10.08 10.53
C SER A 105 7.86 -8.63 10.67
N PRO A 106 7.45 -7.73 9.80
CA PRO A 106 7.63 -6.30 10.02
C PRO A 106 6.90 -5.85 11.28
N TYR A 107 7.62 -5.16 12.17
CA TYR A 107 7.05 -4.74 13.46
C TYR A 107 7.51 -3.36 13.89
N PHE A 108 6.60 -2.62 14.53
CA PHE A 108 6.95 -1.37 15.20
C PHE A 108 7.72 -1.63 16.48
N ASP A 109 8.65 -0.72 16.78
CA ASP A 109 9.29 -0.69 18.10
C ASP A 109 8.23 -0.71 19.19
N TYR A 110 8.40 -1.59 20.17
CA TYR A 110 7.41 -1.76 21.23
C TYR A 110 7.25 -0.50 22.12
N GLU A 111 8.30 0.33 22.22
CA GLU A 111 8.27 1.61 22.94
C GLU A 111 7.54 2.70 22.16
N ASN A 112 7.44 2.62 20.83
CA ASN A 112 6.78 3.64 20.04
C ASN A 112 5.27 3.70 20.28
N THR A 113 4.76 4.91 20.32
CA THR A 113 3.36 5.23 20.11
C THR A 113 3.20 5.93 18.77
N LEU A 114 2.00 5.91 18.18
CA LEU A 114 1.77 6.59 16.88
C LEU A 114 1.99 8.12 16.95
N ASP A 115 2.04 8.70 18.14
CA ASP A 115 2.25 10.15 18.34
C ASP A 115 3.72 10.53 18.57
N ASP A 116 4.62 9.55 18.62
CA ASP A 116 6.04 9.82 18.79
C ASP A 116 6.61 10.62 17.61
N GLN A 117 7.72 11.29 17.85
CA GLN A 117 8.40 12.09 16.82
C GLN A 117 8.99 11.20 15.71
N ASN A 118 9.55 10.06 16.08
CA ASN A 118 10.11 9.08 15.15
C ASN A 118 9.49 7.71 15.39
N LEU A 119 8.77 7.21 14.40
CA LEU A 119 8.25 5.85 14.38
C LEU A 119 9.28 4.93 13.76
N ILE A 120 9.52 3.76 14.35
CA ILE A 120 10.52 2.82 13.84
C ILE A 120 9.86 1.50 13.48
N LEU A 121 10.02 1.14 12.23
CA LEU A 121 9.56 -0.12 11.65
C LEU A 121 10.76 -1.01 11.36
N TYR A 122 10.84 -2.14 12.04
CA TYR A 122 11.89 -3.13 11.88
C TYR A 122 11.47 -4.27 10.97
N ASN A 123 12.48 -5.01 10.53
CA ASN A 123 12.35 -6.29 9.85
C ASN A 123 11.59 -6.21 8.52
N CYS A 124 11.78 -5.11 7.80
CA CYS A 124 11.27 -4.96 6.45
C CYS A 124 12.21 -5.63 5.44
N TYR A 125 11.65 -5.96 4.28
CA TYR A 125 12.39 -6.54 3.16
C TYR A 125 11.77 -6.05 1.84
N PHE A 126 12.40 -5.05 1.23
CA PHE A 126 12.08 -4.57 -0.12
C PHE A 126 13.30 -3.94 -0.75
N ASP A 127 13.46 -4.10 -2.07
CA ASP A 127 14.65 -3.72 -2.80
C ASP A 127 14.47 -2.39 -3.55
N ASP A 128 13.29 -2.18 -4.11
CA ASP A 128 12.98 -1.01 -4.92
C ASP A 128 12.22 0.05 -4.11
N ILE A 129 12.71 1.28 -4.17
CA ILE A 129 12.07 2.43 -3.55
C ILE A 129 11.99 3.59 -4.55
N ASN A 130 10.81 4.17 -4.70
CA ASN A 130 10.61 5.37 -5.50
C ASN A 130 11.00 6.61 -4.68
N THR A 131 12.13 7.22 -5.00
CA THR A 131 12.64 8.38 -4.26
C THR A 131 11.76 9.62 -4.33
N ASP A 132 10.91 9.74 -5.36
CA ASP A 132 10.03 10.89 -5.58
C ASP A 132 8.57 10.61 -5.20
N GLY A 133 8.24 9.34 -4.89
CA GLY A 133 6.89 8.89 -4.58
C GLY A 133 6.38 9.30 -3.20
N ASN A 134 5.07 9.15 -3.00
CA ASN A 134 4.44 9.20 -1.69
C ASN A 134 4.41 7.81 -1.07
N TYR A 135 4.48 7.77 0.24
CA TYR A 135 4.35 6.58 1.06
C TYR A 135 3.24 6.77 2.06
N TYR A 136 2.52 5.71 2.35
CA TYR A 136 1.37 5.78 3.23
C TYR A 136 1.47 4.75 4.34
N PHE A 137 1.10 5.14 5.54
CA PHE A 137 0.85 4.22 6.63
C PHE A 137 -0.62 4.30 7.03
N PHE A 138 -1.34 3.25 6.68
CA PHE A 138 -2.76 3.09 6.99
C PHE A 138 -2.91 2.40 8.33
N THR A 139 -3.72 2.97 9.20
CA THR A 139 -4.20 2.33 10.43
C THR A 139 -5.72 2.11 10.35
N GLY A 140 -6.34 1.63 11.44
CA GLY A 140 -7.81 1.51 11.50
C GLY A 140 -8.55 2.84 11.42
N ASP A 141 -7.91 3.96 11.75
CA ASP A 141 -8.57 5.24 11.96
C ASP A 141 -8.02 6.38 11.07
N GLU A 142 -6.79 6.26 10.60
CA GLU A 142 -6.08 7.35 9.92
C GLU A 142 -5.12 6.84 8.84
N VAL A 143 -4.81 7.73 7.90
CA VAL A 143 -3.74 7.57 6.91
C VAL A 143 -2.71 8.65 7.16
N ARG A 144 -1.45 8.27 7.22
CA ARG A 144 -0.30 9.15 7.32
C ARG A 144 0.47 9.09 6.01
N GLU A 145 0.72 10.24 5.43
CA GLU A 145 1.51 10.39 4.22
C GLU A 145 2.94 10.76 4.56
N TYR A 146 3.88 10.19 3.83
CA TYR A 146 5.31 10.38 4.02
C TYR A 146 6.04 10.61 2.71
N LYS A 147 7.13 11.35 2.77
CA LYS A 147 8.13 11.49 1.71
C LYS A 147 9.45 10.93 2.18
N LEU A 148 10.14 10.25 1.27
CA LEU A 148 11.49 9.78 1.55
C LEU A 148 12.43 10.97 1.72
N TYR A 149 13.16 10.98 2.85
CA TYR A 149 14.14 12.01 3.15
C TYR A 149 15.57 11.55 2.86
N ALA A 150 15.97 10.40 3.40
CA ALA A 150 17.33 9.90 3.27
C ALA A 150 17.38 8.36 3.20
N ILE A 151 18.44 7.85 2.54
CA ILE A 151 18.78 6.43 2.52
C ILE A 151 20.25 6.28 2.91
N PHE A 152 20.53 5.40 3.88
CA PHE A 152 21.89 5.09 4.33
C PHE A 152 21.97 3.67 4.87
N ASP A 153 23.19 3.11 4.87
CA ASP A 153 23.41 1.78 5.43
C ASP A 153 24.08 1.90 6.81
N VAL A 154 23.71 1.03 7.72
CA VAL A 154 24.26 0.93 9.07
C VAL A 154 24.89 -0.43 9.29
N GLN A 155 26.12 -0.44 9.75
CA GLN A 155 26.84 -1.64 10.15
C GLN A 155 26.45 -2.03 11.57
N LEU A 156 25.99 -3.27 11.75
CA LEU A 156 25.69 -3.84 13.07
C LEU A 156 26.92 -4.40 13.79
N VAL A 157 28.09 -4.37 13.14
CA VAL A 157 29.35 -4.81 13.72
C VAL A 157 30.32 -3.64 13.63
N ASN A 158 30.93 -3.26 14.77
CA ASN A 158 31.97 -2.23 14.80
C ASN A 158 33.35 -2.76 14.34
N GLU A 159 34.34 -1.86 14.25
CA GLU A 159 35.70 -2.20 13.85
C GLU A 159 36.37 -3.23 14.78
N ASP A 160 35.92 -3.34 16.04
CA ASP A 160 36.41 -4.31 17.02
C ASP A 160 35.67 -5.68 16.90
N GLY A 161 34.70 -5.83 15.99
CA GLY A 161 33.90 -7.03 15.81
C GLY A 161 32.76 -7.21 16.83
N ASN A 162 32.44 -6.17 17.60
CA ASN A 162 31.30 -6.22 18.52
C ASN A 162 30.00 -6.01 17.75
N TYR A 163 29.02 -6.90 17.99
CA TYR A 163 27.69 -6.84 17.39
C TYR A 163 26.77 -5.90 18.18
N TYR A 164 26.08 -5.03 17.47
CA TYR A 164 25.02 -4.19 18.00
C TYR A 164 23.67 -4.69 17.47
N PRO A 165 22.73 -5.08 18.34
CA PRO A 165 21.39 -5.52 17.92
C PRO A 165 20.66 -4.43 17.13
N GLU A 166 19.77 -4.83 16.20
CA GLU A 166 18.97 -3.94 15.38
C GLU A 166 18.12 -2.94 16.18
N ASP A 167 17.65 -3.38 17.36
CA ASP A 167 16.91 -2.57 18.32
C ASP A 167 17.82 -1.75 19.24
N SER A 168 19.14 -1.79 19.03
CA SER A 168 20.02 -0.81 19.66
C SER A 168 19.62 0.58 19.17
N ARG A 169 19.60 1.54 20.08
CA ARG A 169 19.16 2.93 19.82
C ARG A 169 19.97 3.72 18.76
N GLN A 170 20.71 3.04 17.90
CA GLN A 170 21.46 3.66 16.81
C GLN A 170 20.55 4.36 15.79
N PHE A 171 19.33 3.86 15.59
CA PHE A 171 18.35 4.41 14.67
C PHE A 171 17.26 5.19 15.38
N ASN A 172 17.13 4.97 16.68
CA ASN A 172 16.05 5.48 17.49
C ASN A 172 16.58 6.57 18.41
N LEU A 173 16.44 7.79 18.00
CA LEU A 173 16.53 8.93 18.89
C LEU A 173 15.12 9.41 19.18
N PRO A 174 14.46 8.90 20.25
CA PRO A 174 13.04 9.16 20.50
C PRO A 174 12.74 10.62 20.83
N TYR A 175 13.74 11.38 21.26
CA TYR A 175 13.59 12.78 21.67
C TYR A 175 14.81 13.58 21.26
N TYR A 176 14.66 14.30 20.17
CA TYR A 176 15.69 15.24 19.76
C TYR A 176 15.50 16.56 20.52
N ASN A 177 16.55 17.02 21.22
CA ASN A 177 16.68 18.45 21.40
C ASN A 177 17.31 19.04 20.14
N GLU A 178 17.26 20.36 19.96
CA GLU A 178 17.75 21.02 18.75
C GLU A 178 19.21 20.64 18.41
N GLU A 179 20.08 20.60 19.42
CA GLU A 179 21.50 20.28 19.22
C GLU A 179 21.71 18.85 18.72
N TYR A 180 21.01 17.87 19.29
CA TYR A 180 21.07 16.48 18.85
C TYR A 180 20.40 16.28 17.48
N PHE A 181 19.33 16.99 17.22
CA PHE A 181 18.63 16.91 15.94
C PHE A 181 19.50 17.44 14.80
N ASP A 182 20.16 18.59 14.99
CA ASP A 182 21.07 19.15 14.01
C ASP A 182 22.30 18.25 13.78
N ALA A 183 22.86 17.67 14.84
CA ALA A 183 23.95 16.70 14.72
C ALA A 183 23.48 15.44 13.96
N TYR A 184 22.29 14.97 14.21
CA TYR A 184 21.67 13.84 13.52
C TYR A 184 21.45 14.15 12.04
N LYS A 185 20.83 15.27 11.70
CA LYS A 185 20.65 15.71 10.30
C LYS A 185 21.99 15.78 9.57
N LYS A 186 23.01 16.36 10.20
CA LYS A 186 24.32 16.45 9.60
C LYS A 186 24.94 15.07 9.35
N ALA A 187 24.88 14.16 10.33
CA ALA A 187 25.38 12.80 10.17
C ALA A 187 24.65 12.04 9.06
N LEU A 188 23.33 12.21 8.95
CA LEU A 188 22.53 11.64 7.87
C LEU A 188 22.95 12.19 6.51
N THR A 189 23.07 13.51 6.37
CA THR A 189 23.43 14.15 5.10
C THR A 189 24.83 13.72 4.64
N GLU A 190 25.79 13.59 5.57
CA GLU A 190 27.18 13.18 5.28
C GLU A 190 27.29 11.67 4.99
N GLY A 191 26.44 10.82 5.61
CA GLY A 191 26.47 9.36 5.50
C GLY A 191 25.53 8.74 4.48
N SER A 192 24.56 9.51 3.97
CA SER A 192 23.54 9.02 3.06
C SER A 192 24.03 9.00 1.61
N TYR A 193 23.67 7.96 0.87
CA TYR A 193 23.86 7.93 -0.58
C TYR A 193 22.65 8.47 -1.35
N TYR A 194 21.54 8.77 -0.65
CA TYR A 194 20.42 9.55 -1.14
C TYR A 194 19.98 10.53 -0.05
N CYS A 195 19.70 11.77 -0.44
CA CYS A 195 19.06 12.77 0.40
C CYS A 195 18.18 13.66 -0.50
N SER A 196 16.91 13.84 -0.15
CA SER A 196 15.91 14.56 -0.96
C SER A 196 16.18 16.09 -1.08
N GLY A 197 17.07 16.62 -0.25
CA GLY A 197 17.29 18.07 -0.14
C GLY A 197 16.23 18.80 0.70
N TYR A 198 15.23 18.10 1.22
CA TYR A 198 14.34 18.62 2.28
C TYR A 198 15.20 18.88 3.54
N ASP A 199 14.90 19.93 4.30
CA ASP A 199 15.56 20.23 5.58
C ASP A 199 14.54 20.05 6.71
N PRO A 200 14.46 18.87 7.34
CA PRO A 200 13.49 18.62 8.39
C PRO A 200 13.71 19.53 9.60
N ASP A 201 12.61 19.99 10.17
CA ASP A 201 12.57 20.73 11.44
C ASP A 201 12.44 19.75 12.62
N ILE A 202 12.83 20.18 13.81
CA ILE A 202 12.69 19.37 15.03
C ILE A 202 11.23 19.01 15.36
N SER A 203 10.28 19.78 14.86
CA SER A 203 8.84 19.51 15.00
C SER A 203 8.30 18.49 14.00
N ASP A 204 9.08 18.17 12.97
CA ASP A 204 8.66 17.20 11.96
C ASP A 204 8.55 15.78 12.55
N LYS A 205 7.55 15.05 12.08
CA LYS A 205 7.38 13.64 12.41
C LYS A 205 8.18 12.79 11.42
N LEU A 206 8.98 11.89 11.96
CA LEU A 206 9.82 10.99 11.19
C LEU A 206 9.26 9.57 11.19
N PHE A 207 9.60 8.82 10.17
CA PHE A 207 9.34 7.39 10.08
C PHE A 207 10.59 6.69 9.57
N THR A 208 11.19 5.88 10.42
CA THR A 208 12.40 5.12 10.12
C THR A 208 12.05 3.69 9.79
N VAL A 209 12.38 3.24 8.60
CA VAL A 209 12.24 1.84 8.18
C VAL A 209 13.60 1.18 8.17
N VAL A 210 13.76 0.16 9.01
CA VAL A 210 14.96 -0.67 9.11
C VAL A 210 14.78 -1.88 8.21
N ASN A 211 15.40 -1.83 7.04
CA ASN A 211 15.28 -2.85 6.01
C ASN A 211 16.44 -3.84 6.06
N ASN A 212 16.12 -5.11 5.96
CA ASN A 212 17.12 -6.17 5.86
C ASN A 212 17.83 -6.09 4.50
N THR A 213 19.10 -6.46 4.48
CA THR A 213 19.88 -6.60 3.24
C THR A 213 20.33 -8.05 3.09
N GLU A 214 21.04 -8.36 2.00
CA GLU A 214 21.66 -9.69 1.82
C GLU A 214 22.77 -9.96 2.86
N ASP A 215 23.36 -8.89 3.44
CA ASP A 215 24.32 -8.99 4.52
C ASP A 215 23.62 -8.83 5.87
N ASP A 216 23.60 -9.88 6.69
CA ASP A 216 22.97 -9.89 8.01
C ASP A 216 23.53 -8.81 8.96
N TYR A 217 24.74 -8.32 8.70
CA TYR A 217 25.40 -7.29 9.51
C TYR A 217 25.20 -5.87 8.99
N VAL A 218 24.45 -5.72 7.89
CA VAL A 218 24.14 -4.42 7.30
C VAL A 218 22.63 -4.22 7.28
N LYS A 219 22.17 -3.08 7.78
CA LYS A 219 20.79 -2.65 7.63
C LYS A 219 20.71 -1.41 6.75
N ARG A 220 19.79 -1.42 5.81
CA ARG A 220 19.44 -0.27 5.00
C ARG A 220 18.35 0.52 5.68
N ILE A 221 18.62 1.77 5.94
CA ILE A 221 17.70 2.66 6.61
C ILE A 221 17.05 3.55 5.56
N PHE A 222 15.72 3.53 5.52
CA PHE A 222 14.92 4.52 4.81
C PHE A 222 14.30 5.44 5.84
N LEU A 223 14.67 6.70 5.77
CA LEU A 223 14.12 7.73 6.65
C LEU A 223 13.12 8.57 5.87
N PHE A 224 11.92 8.67 6.39
CA PHE A 224 10.83 9.43 5.82
C PHE A 224 10.45 10.59 6.74
N VAL A 225 9.89 11.65 6.14
CA VAL A 225 9.27 12.76 6.85
C VAL A 225 7.76 12.73 6.57
N GLN A 226 6.97 12.85 7.63
CA GLN A 226 5.51 12.91 7.49
C GLN A 226 5.10 14.25 6.87
N THR A 227 4.34 14.19 5.78
CA THR A 227 3.83 15.36 5.05
C THR A 227 2.39 15.67 5.38
N ASP A 228 1.60 14.64 5.69
CA ASP A 228 0.20 14.80 6.05
C ASP A 228 -0.29 13.70 7.01
N LYS A 229 -1.43 13.96 7.63
CA LYS A 229 -2.18 13.02 8.47
C LYS A 229 -3.66 13.32 8.36
N VAL A 230 -4.40 12.41 7.77
CA VAL A 230 -5.83 12.55 7.54
C VAL A 230 -6.62 11.40 8.16
N LYS A 231 -7.89 11.64 8.47
CA LYS A 231 -8.78 10.55 8.88
C LYS A 231 -8.99 9.60 7.72
N LEU A 232 -9.20 8.33 8.04
CA LEU A 232 -9.47 7.31 7.05
C LEU A 232 -10.66 7.68 6.15
N SER A 233 -11.72 8.28 6.71
CA SER A 233 -12.90 8.76 5.96
C SER A 233 -12.58 9.85 4.91
N ASP A 234 -11.49 10.57 5.08
CA ASP A 234 -11.11 11.70 4.24
C ASP A 234 -10.08 11.28 3.16
N SER A 235 -9.73 9.99 3.11
CA SER A 235 -8.69 9.39 2.23
C SER A 235 -9.29 8.49 1.15
N LEU A 236 -10.54 8.71 0.77
CA LEU A 236 -11.29 7.82 -0.14
C LEU A 236 -10.56 7.57 -1.47
N GLU A 237 -9.97 8.60 -2.07
CA GLU A 237 -9.24 8.46 -3.34
C GLU A 237 -8.02 7.54 -3.21
N ILE A 238 -7.28 7.65 -2.10
CA ILE A 238 -6.10 6.81 -1.86
C ILE A 238 -6.55 5.36 -1.63
N ILE A 239 -7.62 5.16 -0.84
CA ILE A 239 -8.17 3.82 -0.57
C ILE A 239 -8.69 3.18 -1.85
N GLU A 240 -9.42 3.92 -2.68
CA GLU A 240 -9.93 3.45 -3.97
C GLU A 240 -8.79 2.97 -4.88
N ASN A 241 -7.68 3.71 -4.94
CA ASN A 241 -6.50 3.34 -5.71
C ASN A 241 -5.80 2.07 -5.19
N MET A 242 -5.88 1.80 -3.88
CA MET A 242 -5.34 0.57 -3.26
C MET A 242 -6.03 -0.71 -3.76
N TYR A 243 -7.31 -0.61 -4.19
CA TYR A 243 -8.12 -1.76 -4.59
C TYR A 243 -8.35 -1.86 -6.12
N LYS A 244 -7.84 -0.93 -6.90
CA LYS A 244 -7.92 -0.93 -8.37
C LYS A 244 -6.65 -1.45 -9.02
#